data_320e0e40bd0e5766353f5a1686b1d463
#
_entry.id   320e0e40bd0e5766353f5a1686b1d463
#
_cell.length_a   1.000
_cell.length_b   1.000
_cell.length_c   1.000
_cell.angle_alpha   90.00
_cell.angle_beta   90.00
_cell.angle_gamma   90.00
#
_symmetry.space_group_name_H-M   'P 1'
#
loop_
_entity.id
_entity.type
_entity.pdbx_description
1 polymer ?
#
loop_
_entity_poly.entity_id
_entity_poly.type
_entity_poly.pdbx_seq_one_letter_code
_entity_poly.pdbx_strand_id
1 'polypeptide(L)'
;KPKEPFYILCGWMTEKDAKAFQNDISGDSRIFCLIDENEQEDAHKTPPTKLKNPKLFKPFEMYTKMYGLPAYGEMDPTWFIAFIFGAMFGDAGQGLVLLIGGYLLYRFKHIDLAGIISCAGIFSTFFGFMFGSVFGFEDIIEPVWLRPMDAMMNVPFIGKLNTVFIIAIGFGMGIILLCMIFNIMNSLKAKDTEKVWFDTNSVAGLVFYGSAVIVIALFMTGHKLPGGIVLC
;
A
#
# COMPACT_ATOMS: atom_id res chain seq x y z
N LYS A 1 -34.21 25.78 -41.15
CA LYS A 1 -32.76 25.87 -40.83
C LYS A 1 -32.35 24.57 -40.21
N PRO A 2 -31.29 23.89 -40.66
CA PRO A 2 -30.77 22.72 -39.98
C PRO A 2 -30.36 23.18 -38.58
N LYS A 3 -30.85 22.50 -37.52
CA LYS A 3 -30.38 22.70 -36.16
C LYS A 3 -28.96 22.16 -36.11
N GLU A 4 -27.99 23.00 -35.85
CA GLU A 4 -26.62 22.52 -35.62
C GLU A 4 -26.66 21.61 -34.41
N PRO A 5 -26.08 20.38 -34.51
CA PRO A 5 -26.03 19.50 -33.36
C PRO A 5 -25.13 20.13 -32.31
N PHE A 6 -25.58 20.18 -31.06
CA PHE A 6 -24.71 20.50 -29.93
C PHE A 6 -24.32 19.21 -29.24
N TYR A 7 -23.11 19.21 -28.69
CA TYR A 7 -22.57 18.09 -27.97
C TYR A 7 -22.43 18.45 -26.50
N ILE A 8 -22.81 17.53 -25.61
CA ILE A 8 -22.60 17.67 -24.18
C ILE A 8 -21.43 16.76 -23.80
N LEU A 9 -20.37 17.34 -23.28
CA LEU A 9 -19.23 16.61 -22.76
C LEU A 9 -19.24 16.74 -21.23
N CYS A 10 -19.37 15.62 -20.53
CA CYS A 10 -19.29 15.58 -19.07
C CYS A 10 -17.99 14.90 -18.64
N GLY A 11 -17.33 15.43 -17.64
CA GLY A 11 -16.09 14.86 -17.13
C GLY A 11 -15.78 15.32 -15.73
N TRP A 12 -14.85 14.63 -15.08
CA TRP A 12 -14.36 14.97 -13.76
C TRP A 12 -13.02 15.70 -13.85
N MET A 13 -12.90 16.79 -13.10
CA MET A 13 -11.66 17.57 -13.00
C MET A 13 -11.38 17.90 -11.54
N THR A 14 -10.11 18.19 -11.20
CA THR A 14 -9.81 18.81 -9.90
C THR A 14 -10.30 20.25 -9.90
N GLU A 15 -10.67 20.79 -8.76
CA GLU A 15 -11.14 22.19 -8.63
C GLU A 15 -10.18 23.19 -9.30
N LYS A 16 -8.87 22.98 -9.11
CA LYS A 16 -7.83 23.82 -9.70
C LYS A 16 -7.82 23.73 -11.24
N ASP A 17 -7.92 22.51 -11.77
CA ASP A 17 -7.90 22.29 -13.22
C ASP A 17 -9.20 22.80 -13.85
N ALA A 18 -10.34 22.67 -13.16
CA ALA A 18 -11.64 23.17 -13.61
C ALA A 18 -11.67 24.69 -13.74
N LYS A 19 -11.11 25.43 -12.75
CA LYS A 19 -10.98 26.89 -12.81
C LYS A 19 -10.05 27.34 -13.94
N ALA A 20 -8.93 26.63 -14.16
CA ALA A 20 -8.03 26.90 -15.27
C ALA A 20 -8.72 26.66 -16.62
N PHE A 21 -9.41 25.54 -16.77
CA PHE A 21 -10.16 25.18 -17.97
C PHE A 21 -11.27 26.19 -18.27
N GLN A 22 -12.01 26.65 -17.27
CA GLN A 22 -13.05 27.67 -17.44
C GLN A 22 -12.45 28.98 -17.96
N ASN A 23 -11.29 29.39 -17.46
CA ASN A 23 -10.61 30.61 -17.94
C ASN A 23 -10.14 30.45 -19.40
N ASP A 24 -9.60 29.28 -19.76
CA ASP A 24 -9.13 29.03 -21.13
C ASP A 24 -10.26 29.05 -22.16
N ILE A 25 -11.48 28.61 -21.78
CA ILE A 25 -12.64 28.55 -22.69
C ILE A 25 -13.43 29.86 -22.68
N SER A 26 -13.26 30.73 -21.70
CA SER A 26 -14.05 31.97 -21.55
C SER A 26 -14.01 32.90 -22.77
N GLY A 27 -13.03 32.72 -23.66
CA GLY A 27 -12.88 33.48 -24.88
C GLY A 27 -13.72 32.96 -26.08
N ASP A 28 -14.31 31.75 -26.02
CA ASP A 28 -15.09 31.17 -27.11
C ASP A 28 -16.60 31.17 -26.79
N SER A 29 -17.34 32.05 -27.45
CA SER A 29 -18.78 32.20 -27.27
C SER A 29 -19.62 30.98 -27.69
N ARG A 30 -19.00 29.98 -28.33
CA ARG A 30 -19.67 28.74 -28.77
C ARG A 30 -19.65 27.65 -27.72
N ILE A 31 -18.83 27.81 -26.66
CA ILE A 31 -18.65 26.81 -25.61
C ILE A 31 -19.26 27.36 -24.32
N PHE A 32 -20.17 26.59 -23.77
CA PHE A 32 -20.71 26.85 -22.43
C PHE A 32 -20.17 25.82 -21.44
N CYS A 33 -19.49 26.28 -20.39
CA CYS A 33 -18.95 25.43 -19.35
C CYS A 33 -19.74 25.62 -18.05
N LEU A 34 -20.28 24.55 -17.54
CA LEU A 34 -20.94 24.51 -16.23
C LEU A 34 -20.06 23.67 -15.29
N ILE A 35 -19.60 24.28 -14.21
CA ILE A 35 -18.88 23.59 -13.16
C ILE A 35 -19.88 23.34 -12.02
N ASP A 36 -20.11 22.07 -11.73
CA ASP A 36 -20.94 21.63 -10.62
C ASP A 36 -20.03 21.08 -9.52
N GLU A 37 -20.12 21.67 -8.34
CA GLU A 37 -19.41 21.18 -7.17
C GLU A 37 -20.28 20.07 -6.55
N ASN A 38 -19.81 18.84 -6.65
CA ASN A 38 -20.55 17.69 -6.14
C ASN A 38 -20.44 17.63 -4.62
N GLU A 39 -21.30 18.38 -3.93
CA GLU A 39 -21.41 18.36 -2.47
C GLU A 39 -22.24 17.18 -1.93
N GLN A 40 -22.93 16.45 -2.81
CA GLN A 40 -23.80 15.35 -2.41
C GLN A 40 -23.19 14.00 -2.76
N GLU A 41 -23.06 13.16 -1.75
CA GLU A 41 -22.72 11.73 -1.84
C GLU A 41 -23.81 10.92 -2.57
N ASP A 42 -24.12 11.23 -3.82
CA ASP A 42 -24.91 10.34 -4.65
C ASP A 42 -24.07 9.09 -4.93
N ALA A 43 -24.47 7.98 -4.35
CA ALA A 43 -23.79 6.67 -4.43
C ALA A 43 -23.53 6.19 -5.88
N HIS A 44 -24.14 6.82 -6.87
CA HIS A 44 -24.01 6.49 -8.29
C HIS A 44 -23.03 7.40 -9.07
N LYS A 45 -22.43 8.42 -8.44
CA LYS A 45 -21.56 9.41 -9.10
C LYS A 45 -20.28 9.67 -8.32
N THR A 46 -19.60 8.60 -7.91
CA THR A 46 -18.29 8.76 -7.27
C THR A 46 -17.24 9.21 -8.29
N PRO A 47 -16.50 10.28 -8.03
CA PRO A 47 -15.43 10.73 -8.93
C PRO A 47 -14.33 9.69 -9.04
N PRO A 48 -13.66 9.58 -10.20
CA PRO A 48 -12.51 8.69 -10.34
C PRO A 48 -11.35 9.13 -9.46
N THR A 49 -10.65 8.19 -8.87
CA THR A 49 -9.53 8.46 -7.98
C THR A 49 -8.33 8.98 -8.76
N LYS A 50 -7.79 10.15 -8.36
CA LYS A 50 -6.53 10.70 -8.84
C LYS A 50 -5.50 10.61 -7.73
N LEU A 51 -4.51 9.74 -7.88
CA LEU A 51 -3.41 9.61 -6.92
C LEU A 51 -2.55 10.87 -6.89
N LYS A 52 -2.13 11.29 -5.69
CA LYS A 52 -1.26 12.44 -5.48
C LYS A 52 -0.21 12.09 -4.44
N ASN A 53 0.88 11.52 -4.89
CA ASN A 53 1.98 11.11 -4.04
C ASN A 53 3.19 12.07 -4.13
N PRO A 54 4.02 12.16 -3.07
CA PRO A 54 5.32 12.81 -3.11
C PRO A 54 6.18 12.25 -4.25
N LYS A 55 7.10 13.05 -4.79
CA LYS A 55 7.96 12.67 -5.93
C LYS A 55 8.69 11.34 -5.74
N LEU A 56 9.06 11.01 -4.50
CA LEU A 56 9.75 9.78 -4.13
C LEU A 56 8.88 8.53 -4.37
N PHE A 57 7.59 8.59 -3.99
CA PHE A 57 6.66 7.47 -4.10
C PHE A 57 5.87 7.46 -5.40
N LYS A 58 5.92 8.55 -6.16
CA LYS A 58 5.19 8.67 -7.43
C LYS A 58 5.39 7.50 -8.39
N PRO A 59 6.61 6.95 -8.58
CA PRO A 59 6.80 5.79 -9.46
C PRO A 59 5.97 4.57 -9.03
N PHE A 60 5.76 4.36 -7.73
CA PHE A 60 4.96 3.25 -7.21
C PHE A 60 3.46 3.35 -7.52
N GLU A 61 2.95 4.52 -7.94
CA GLU A 61 1.59 4.65 -8.45
C GLU A 61 1.33 3.72 -9.65
N MET A 62 2.39 3.32 -10.39
CA MET A 62 2.27 2.34 -11.47
C MET A 62 1.74 1.00 -10.94
N TYR A 63 2.25 0.51 -9.80
CA TYR A 63 1.75 -0.73 -9.19
C TYR A 63 0.31 -0.58 -8.72
N THR A 64 -0.01 0.52 -8.04
CA THR A 64 -1.39 0.78 -7.59
C THR A 64 -2.35 0.82 -8.78
N LYS A 65 -1.95 1.45 -9.91
CA LYS A 65 -2.74 1.48 -11.14
C LYS A 65 -2.88 0.09 -11.79
N MET A 66 -1.84 -0.74 -11.72
CA MET A 66 -1.84 -2.07 -12.31
C MET A 66 -2.76 -3.04 -11.55
N TYR A 67 -2.80 -2.95 -10.23
CA TYR A 67 -3.69 -3.77 -9.39
C TYR A 67 -5.13 -3.22 -9.30
N GLY A 68 -5.33 -1.96 -9.59
CA GLY A 68 -6.59 -1.24 -9.52
C GLY A 68 -6.48 -0.02 -8.61
N LEU A 69 -7.08 1.08 -9.03
CA LEU A 69 -7.12 2.29 -8.22
C LEU A 69 -8.04 2.07 -7.01
N PRO A 70 -7.65 2.54 -5.80
CA PRO A 70 -8.54 2.52 -4.65
C PRO A 70 -9.79 3.36 -4.93
N ALA A 71 -10.91 3.04 -4.29
CA ALA A 71 -12.12 3.84 -4.41
C ALA A 71 -11.89 5.26 -3.86
N TYR A 72 -12.71 6.21 -4.33
CA TYR A 72 -12.62 7.59 -3.84
C TYR A 72 -12.91 7.66 -2.34
N GLY A 73 -11.93 8.12 -1.56
CA GLY A 73 -12.01 8.15 -0.10
C GLY A 73 -11.31 7.01 0.63
N GLU A 74 -10.83 5.99 -0.10
CA GLU A 74 -9.96 4.96 0.47
C GLU A 74 -8.52 5.45 0.62
N MET A 75 -7.77 4.77 1.49
CA MET A 75 -6.36 5.08 1.71
C MET A 75 -5.52 4.64 0.49
N ASP A 76 -4.58 5.50 0.08
CA ASP A 76 -3.59 5.17 -0.95
C ASP A 76 -2.50 4.25 -0.39
N PRO A 77 -2.34 3.01 -0.88
CA PRO A 77 -1.34 2.06 -0.39
C PRO A 77 0.07 2.29 -0.97
N THR A 78 0.25 3.24 -1.86
CA THR A 78 1.47 3.41 -2.68
C THR A 78 2.75 3.51 -1.85
N TRP A 79 2.76 4.27 -0.77
CA TRP A 79 3.92 4.43 0.10
C TRP A 79 4.29 3.16 0.87
N PHE A 80 3.29 2.36 1.22
CA PHE A 80 3.46 1.14 2.00
C PHE A 80 4.10 0.03 1.17
N ILE A 81 3.78 -0.04 -0.12
CA ILE A 81 4.39 -0.98 -1.08
C ILE A 81 5.91 -0.76 -1.13
N ALA A 82 6.35 0.50 -1.22
CA ALA A 82 7.77 0.85 -1.26
C ALA A 82 8.54 0.38 -0.01
N PHE A 83 7.93 0.59 1.16
CA PHE A 83 8.51 0.20 2.44
C PHE A 83 8.66 -1.32 2.56
N ILE A 84 7.60 -2.08 2.27
CA ILE A 84 7.62 -3.55 2.34
C ILE A 84 8.64 -4.13 1.38
N PHE A 85 8.70 -3.61 0.15
CA PHE A 85 9.64 -4.08 -0.86
C PHE A 85 11.09 -3.91 -0.39
N GLY A 86 11.42 -2.75 0.18
CA GLY A 86 12.75 -2.51 0.74
C GLY A 86 13.08 -3.42 1.93
N ALA A 87 12.13 -3.67 2.82
CA ALA A 87 12.29 -4.56 3.96
C ALA A 87 12.56 -6.01 3.54
N MET A 88 11.95 -6.46 2.43
CA MET A 88 12.13 -7.79 1.88
C MET A 88 13.55 -7.99 1.29
N PHE A 89 14.11 -6.94 0.69
CA PHE A 89 15.43 -6.96 0.04
C PHE A 89 16.50 -6.21 0.87
N GLY A 90 16.55 -6.40 2.16
CA GLY A 90 17.44 -5.70 3.09
C GLY A 90 18.93 -6.01 2.88
N ASP A 91 19.55 -5.41 1.86
CA ASP A 91 20.99 -5.48 1.58
C ASP A 91 21.54 -4.10 1.21
N ALA A 92 22.49 -3.58 1.98
CA ALA A 92 23.00 -2.22 1.80
C ALA A 92 23.78 -2.05 0.48
N GLY A 93 24.57 -3.03 0.07
CA GLY A 93 25.38 -2.96 -1.16
C GLY A 93 24.49 -3.03 -2.39
N GLN A 94 23.63 -4.03 -2.47
CA GLN A 94 22.67 -4.17 -3.57
C GLN A 94 21.68 -3.00 -3.60
N GLY A 95 21.20 -2.54 -2.46
CA GLY A 95 20.33 -1.38 -2.32
C GLY A 95 20.95 -0.12 -2.91
N LEU A 96 22.23 0.16 -2.65
CA LEU A 96 22.93 1.29 -3.25
C LEU A 96 23.06 1.18 -4.77
N VAL A 97 23.36 -0.01 -5.28
CA VAL A 97 23.43 -0.23 -6.74
C VAL A 97 22.08 0.00 -7.39
N LEU A 98 21.01 -0.52 -6.78
CA LEU A 98 19.63 -0.31 -7.26
C LEU A 98 19.22 1.15 -7.17
N LEU A 99 19.59 1.86 -6.11
CA LEU A 99 19.33 3.28 -5.92
C LEU A 99 19.98 4.11 -7.04
N ILE A 100 21.29 3.95 -7.22
CA ILE A 100 22.06 4.74 -8.19
C ILE A 100 21.68 4.34 -9.61
N GLY A 101 21.69 3.05 -9.95
CA GLY A 101 21.35 2.55 -11.28
C GLY A 101 19.90 2.87 -11.66
N GLY A 102 18.95 2.68 -10.76
CA GLY A 102 17.56 3.03 -10.96
C GLY A 102 17.37 4.53 -11.16
N TYR A 103 18.02 5.37 -10.34
CA TYR A 103 17.96 6.83 -10.51
C TYR A 103 18.50 7.29 -11.85
N LEU A 104 19.65 6.77 -12.28
CA LEU A 104 20.23 7.10 -13.57
C LEU A 104 19.32 6.70 -14.73
N LEU A 105 18.79 5.48 -14.72
CA LEU A 105 17.85 5.02 -15.72
C LEU A 105 16.56 5.84 -15.74
N TYR A 106 16.01 6.18 -14.58
CA TYR A 106 14.82 7.05 -14.48
C TYR A 106 15.10 8.43 -15.05
N ARG A 107 16.26 9.01 -14.73
CA ARG A 107 16.64 10.37 -15.15
C ARG A 107 16.93 10.47 -16.65
N PHE A 108 17.57 9.44 -17.24
CA PHE A 108 17.99 9.48 -18.64
C PHE A 108 16.98 8.84 -19.60
N LYS A 109 16.30 7.79 -19.17
CA LYS A 109 15.37 7.02 -20.03
C LYS A 109 13.90 7.28 -19.72
N HIS A 110 13.58 7.99 -18.64
CA HIS A 110 12.20 8.25 -18.18
C HIS A 110 11.35 6.99 -18.02
N ILE A 111 11.97 5.89 -17.54
CA ILE A 111 11.30 4.62 -17.31
C ILE A 111 10.75 4.64 -15.88
N ASP A 112 9.42 4.59 -15.69
CA ASP A 112 8.81 4.61 -14.37
C ASP A 112 9.25 3.43 -13.49
N LEU A 113 9.43 2.24 -14.08
CA LEU A 113 9.96 1.06 -13.39
C LEU A 113 11.34 1.32 -12.76
N ALA A 114 12.21 2.07 -13.44
CA ALA A 114 13.52 2.42 -12.90
C ALA A 114 13.41 3.34 -11.68
N GLY A 115 12.40 4.22 -11.65
CA GLY A 115 12.07 5.03 -10.48
C GLY A 115 11.64 4.18 -9.28
N ILE A 116 10.85 3.13 -9.52
CA ILE A 116 10.45 2.15 -8.51
C ILE A 116 11.69 1.46 -7.92
N ILE A 117 12.56 0.95 -8.77
CA ILE A 117 13.79 0.26 -8.37
C ILE A 117 14.69 1.19 -7.54
N SER A 118 14.82 2.46 -7.95
CA SER A 118 15.59 3.45 -7.20
C SER A 118 15.03 3.70 -5.81
N CYS A 119 13.72 3.87 -5.70
CA CYS A 119 13.06 4.09 -4.41
C CYS A 119 13.16 2.83 -3.50
N ALA A 120 12.93 1.64 -4.07
CA ALA A 120 13.15 0.38 -3.37
C ALA A 120 14.58 0.23 -2.88
N GLY A 121 15.56 0.70 -3.66
CA GLY A 121 16.97 0.74 -3.28
C GLY A 121 17.25 1.58 -2.03
N ILE A 122 16.53 2.68 -1.80
CA ILE A 122 16.65 3.49 -0.57
C ILE A 122 16.27 2.64 0.66
N PHE A 123 15.09 2.02 0.62
CA PHE A 123 14.62 1.19 1.72
C PHE A 123 15.47 -0.08 1.89
N SER A 124 15.90 -0.71 0.78
CA SER A 124 16.80 -1.86 0.81
C SER A 124 18.13 -1.50 1.48
N THR A 125 18.69 -0.34 1.17
CA THR A 125 19.93 0.15 1.82
C THR A 125 19.69 0.38 3.31
N PHE A 126 18.59 1.01 3.69
CA PHE A 126 18.24 1.25 5.09
C PHE A 126 18.11 -0.07 5.88
N PHE A 127 17.33 -1.02 5.38
CA PHE A 127 17.18 -2.33 6.02
C PHE A 127 18.46 -3.16 5.96
N GLY A 128 19.28 -3.00 4.93
CA GLY A 128 20.59 -3.63 4.83
C GLY A 128 21.53 -3.24 5.95
N PHE A 129 21.54 -1.97 6.35
CA PHE A 129 22.27 -1.53 7.56
C PHE A 129 21.67 -2.09 8.84
N MET A 130 20.34 -2.20 8.92
CA MET A 130 19.70 -2.82 10.10
C MET A 130 20.05 -4.29 10.25
N PHE A 131 20.16 -5.02 9.14
CA PHE A 131 20.50 -6.45 9.14
C PHE A 131 22.01 -6.72 9.07
N GLY A 132 22.82 -5.70 8.75
CA GLY A 132 24.26 -5.85 8.63
C GLY A 132 24.70 -6.59 7.35
N SER A 133 23.87 -6.58 6.29
CA SER A 133 24.18 -7.26 5.03
C SER A 133 24.67 -6.29 3.96
N VAL A 134 25.80 -6.63 3.33
CA VAL A 134 26.39 -5.91 2.20
C VAL A 134 26.79 -6.91 1.12
N PHE A 135 26.10 -6.90 -0.02
CA PHE A 135 26.25 -7.87 -1.10
C PHE A 135 26.15 -9.35 -0.64
N GLY A 136 25.32 -9.59 0.39
CA GLY A 136 25.14 -10.91 0.98
C GLY A 136 26.21 -11.31 2.01
N PHE A 137 27.21 -10.45 2.27
CA PHE A 137 28.18 -10.65 3.33
C PHE A 137 27.69 -10.01 4.62
N GLU A 138 27.56 -10.79 5.70
CA GLU A 138 27.09 -10.34 7.02
C GLU A 138 28.23 -9.98 7.98
N ASP A 139 29.49 -10.19 7.57
CA ASP A 139 30.68 -9.95 8.40
C ASP A 139 31.30 -8.55 8.21
N ILE A 140 30.82 -7.78 7.21
CA ILE A 140 31.40 -6.49 6.84
C ILE A 140 30.93 -5.37 7.75
N ILE A 141 29.66 -5.39 8.13
CA ILE A 141 29.02 -4.37 8.97
C ILE A 141 28.35 -5.05 10.15
N GLU A 142 28.55 -4.50 11.37
CA GLU A 142 27.79 -4.95 12.52
C GLU A 142 26.32 -4.57 12.38
N PRO A 143 25.39 -5.52 12.53
CA PRO A 143 23.97 -5.23 12.40
C PRO A 143 23.50 -4.31 13.53
N VAL A 144 22.69 -3.33 13.17
CA VAL A 144 22.08 -2.44 14.18
C VAL A 144 20.96 -3.15 14.93
N TRP A 145 20.31 -4.12 14.32
CA TRP A 145 19.15 -4.81 14.90
C TRP A 145 19.36 -6.31 15.02
N LEU A 146 19.43 -7.05 13.93
CA LEU A 146 19.39 -8.51 13.93
C LEU A 146 20.21 -9.08 12.76
N ARG A 147 21.03 -10.13 13.03
CA ARG A 147 21.64 -10.93 11.96
C ARG A 147 20.68 -12.02 11.50
N PRO A 148 20.21 -11.99 10.23
CA PRO A 148 19.25 -12.96 9.75
C PRO A 148 19.71 -14.42 9.82
N MET A 149 20.99 -14.71 9.62
CA MET A 149 21.51 -16.08 9.63
C MET A 149 21.69 -16.66 11.03
N ASP A 150 22.14 -15.86 11.98
CA ASP A 150 22.50 -16.35 13.32
C ASP A 150 21.34 -16.34 14.32
N ALA A 151 20.30 -15.58 14.01
CA ALA A 151 19.16 -15.42 14.90
C ALA A 151 18.27 -16.65 14.90
N MET A 152 18.41 -17.51 15.91
CA MET A 152 17.60 -18.70 16.11
C MET A 152 16.74 -18.57 17.37
N MET A 153 15.45 -18.86 17.24
CA MET A 153 14.50 -18.93 18.36
C MET A 153 14.03 -20.37 18.57
N ASN A 154 13.98 -20.78 19.82
CA ASN A 154 13.40 -22.09 20.17
C ASN A 154 11.88 -21.96 20.27
N VAL A 155 11.16 -22.63 19.37
CA VAL A 155 9.69 -22.70 19.39
C VAL A 155 9.29 -24.03 20.01
N PRO A 156 8.42 -24.04 21.05
CA PRO A 156 7.87 -25.25 21.60
C PRO A 156 7.27 -26.12 20.51
N PHE A 157 7.49 -27.42 20.56
CA PHE A 157 7.01 -28.44 19.59
C PHE A 157 7.68 -28.46 18.20
N ILE A 158 8.24 -27.35 17.70
CA ILE A 158 8.82 -27.27 16.34
C ILE A 158 10.35 -27.31 16.39
N GLY A 159 10.95 -26.84 17.50
CA GLY A 159 12.40 -26.77 17.64
C GLY A 159 13.01 -25.39 17.31
N LYS A 160 14.24 -25.38 16.78
CA LYS A 160 14.94 -24.14 16.44
C LYS A 160 14.46 -23.63 15.08
N LEU A 161 13.87 -22.43 15.06
CA LEU A 161 13.48 -21.71 13.85
C LEU A 161 14.24 -20.40 13.75
N ASN A 162 14.45 -19.95 12.52
CA ASN A 162 15.04 -18.65 12.26
C ASN A 162 14.09 -17.54 12.73
N THR A 163 14.60 -16.64 13.57
CA THR A 163 13.83 -15.55 14.18
C THR A 163 13.26 -14.60 13.13
N VAL A 164 14.02 -14.33 12.05
CA VAL A 164 13.55 -13.46 10.95
C VAL A 164 12.33 -14.05 10.25
N PHE A 165 12.31 -15.37 10.06
CA PHE A 165 11.18 -16.08 9.47
C PHE A 165 9.91 -15.94 10.33
N ILE A 166 10.06 -16.10 11.65
CA ILE A 166 8.94 -15.92 12.60
C ILE A 166 8.43 -14.48 12.57
N ILE A 167 9.35 -13.49 12.59
CA ILE A 167 8.98 -12.07 12.49
C ILE A 167 8.29 -11.76 11.17
N ALA A 168 8.76 -12.30 10.05
CA ALA A 168 8.15 -12.10 8.72
C ALA A 168 6.73 -12.66 8.66
N ILE A 169 6.49 -13.85 9.22
CA ILE A 169 5.14 -14.42 9.33
C ILE A 169 4.26 -13.53 10.21
N GLY A 170 4.73 -13.14 11.40
CA GLY A 170 4.00 -12.27 12.31
C GLY A 170 3.67 -10.91 11.68
N PHE A 171 4.62 -10.34 10.94
CA PHE A 171 4.42 -9.10 10.19
C PHE A 171 3.34 -9.27 9.10
N GLY A 172 3.39 -10.36 8.33
CA GLY A 172 2.37 -10.67 7.33
C GLY A 172 0.97 -10.82 7.94
N MET A 173 0.85 -11.54 9.07
CA MET A 173 -0.40 -11.64 9.82
C MET A 173 -0.89 -10.27 10.30
N GLY A 174 0.02 -9.43 10.79
CA GLY A 174 -0.28 -8.07 11.23
C GLY A 174 -0.80 -7.18 10.09
N ILE A 175 -0.21 -7.27 8.90
CA ILE A 175 -0.67 -6.55 7.71
C ILE A 175 -2.10 -6.96 7.34
N ILE A 176 -2.41 -8.26 7.34
CA ILE A 176 -3.75 -8.75 7.02
C ILE A 176 -4.78 -8.17 8.02
N LEU A 177 -4.49 -8.20 9.32
CA LEU A 177 -5.34 -7.59 10.34
C LEU A 177 -5.53 -6.09 10.11
N LEU A 178 -4.46 -5.38 9.77
CA LEU A 178 -4.50 -3.95 9.47
C LEU A 178 -5.39 -3.65 8.25
N CYS A 179 -5.25 -4.45 7.17
CA CYS A 179 -6.08 -4.32 5.98
C CYS A 179 -7.57 -4.56 6.28
N MET A 180 -7.90 -5.54 7.14
CA MET A 180 -9.27 -5.79 7.58
C MET A 180 -9.83 -4.60 8.36
N ILE A 181 -9.04 -4.00 9.27
CA ILE A 181 -9.43 -2.79 10.00
C ILE A 181 -9.72 -1.64 9.03
N PHE A 182 -8.85 -1.42 8.03
CA PHE A 182 -9.10 -0.38 7.03
C PHE A 182 -10.34 -0.66 6.19
N ASN A 183 -10.62 -1.92 5.84
CA ASN A 183 -11.85 -2.27 5.13
C ASN A 183 -13.10 -1.97 5.97
N ILE A 184 -13.07 -2.27 7.27
CA ILE A 184 -14.14 -1.91 8.20
C ILE A 184 -14.32 -0.38 8.26
N MET A 185 -13.24 0.38 8.38
CA MET A 185 -13.29 1.85 8.41
C MET A 185 -13.89 2.43 7.13
N ASN A 186 -13.50 1.89 5.97
CA ASN A 186 -14.02 2.32 4.67
C ASN A 186 -15.52 1.98 4.53
N SER A 187 -15.93 0.77 4.92
CA SER A 187 -17.34 0.34 4.88
C SER A 187 -18.22 1.15 5.84
N LEU A 188 -17.69 1.53 7.03
CA LEU A 188 -18.37 2.44 7.95
C LEU A 188 -18.57 3.84 7.36
N LYS A 189 -17.56 4.38 6.67
CA LYS A 189 -17.67 5.67 5.99
C LYS A 189 -18.70 5.62 4.85
N ALA A 190 -18.76 4.50 4.14
CA ALA A 190 -19.76 4.26 3.08
C ALA A 190 -21.16 3.98 3.63
N LYS A 191 -21.34 3.92 4.96
CA LYS A 191 -22.63 3.58 5.64
C LYS A 191 -23.23 2.24 5.21
N ASP A 192 -22.40 1.33 4.70
CA ASP A 192 -22.80 -0.02 4.30
C ASP A 192 -22.67 -0.97 5.50
N THR A 193 -23.71 -1.01 6.33
CA THR A 193 -23.73 -1.82 7.55
C THR A 193 -23.71 -3.31 7.30
N GLU A 194 -24.27 -3.77 6.19
CA GLU A 194 -24.28 -5.17 5.81
C GLU A 194 -22.85 -5.65 5.51
N LYS A 195 -22.11 -4.89 4.72
CA LYS A 195 -20.70 -5.16 4.41
C LYS A 195 -19.81 -5.09 5.64
N VAL A 196 -20.07 -4.18 6.60
CA VAL A 196 -19.32 -4.08 7.84
C VAL A 196 -19.38 -5.37 8.66
N TRP A 197 -20.54 -6.02 8.74
CA TRP A 197 -20.72 -7.17 9.61
C TRP A 197 -20.47 -8.51 8.95
N PHE A 198 -20.86 -8.69 7.69
CA PHE A 198 -20.92 -9.98 7.02
C PHE A 198 -19.88 -10.21 5.93
N ASP A 199 -19.11 -9.20 5.55
CA ASP A 199 -18.02 -9.39 4.59
C ASP A 199 -16.87 -10.19 5.21
N THR A 200 -16.26 -11.07 4.42
CA THR A 200 -15.12 -11.90 4.80
C THR A 200 -13.89 -11.12 5.25
N ASN A 201 -13.73 -9.88 4.78
CA ASN A 201 -12.64 -8.98 5.14
C ASN A 201 -13.05 -7.88 6.14
N SER A 202 -14.21 -8.03 6.78
CA SER A 202 -14.73 -7.09 7.77
C SER A 202 -14.78 -7.72 9.17
N VAL A 203 -15.77 -7.35 9.99
CA VAL A 203 -15.82 -7.75 11.41
C VAL A 203 -15.83 -9.26 11.58
N ALA A 204 -16.65 -9.99 10.81
CA ALA A 204 -16.71 -11.45 10.89
C ALA A 204 -15.36 -12.10 10.56
N GLY A 205 -14.71 -11.68 9.47
CA GLY A 205 -13.39 -12.15 9.09
C GLY A 205 -12.30 -11.75 10.08
N LEU A 206 -12.37 -10.53 10.63
CA LEU A 206 -11.42 -10.04 11.63
C LEU A 206 -11.47 -10.89 12.91
N VAL A 207 -12.67 -11.24 13.40
CA VAL A 207 -12.83 -12.09 14.59
C VAL A 207 -12.27 -13.49 14.32
N PHE A 208 -12.62 -14.08 13.19
CA PHE A 208 -12.13 -15.41 12.80
C PHE A 208 -10.60 -15.44 12.63
N TYR A 209 -10.05 -14.53 11.82
CA TYR A 209 -8.62 -14.49 11.56
C TYR A 209 -7.82 -14.06 12.80
N GLY A 210 -8.32 -13.10 13.57
CA GLY A 210 -7.72 -12.64 14.83
C GLY A 210 -7.65 -13.76 15.87
N SER A 211 -8.72 -14.58 16.00
CA SER A 211 -8.71 -15.74 16.88
C SER A 211 -7.69 -16.78 16.45
N ALA A 212 -7.57 -17.05 15.15
CA ALA A 212 -6.56 -17.96 14.59
C ALA A 212 -5.13 -17.46 14.87
N VAL A 213 -4.87 -16.17 14.70
CA VAL A 213 -3.55 -15.54 15.00
C VAL A 213 -3.22 -15.66 16.49
N ILE A 214 -4.19 -15.42 17.38
CA ILE A 214 -4.00 -15.57 18.83
C ILE A 214 -3.69 -17.03 19.18
N VAL A 215 -4.39 -18.00 18.60
CA VAL A 215 -4.12 -19.43 18.82
C VAL A 215 -2.69 -19.78 18.40
N ILE A 216 -2.25 -19.34 17.23
CA ILE A 216 -0.88 -19.58 16.73
C ILE A 216 0.14 -18.92 17.68
N ALA A 217 -0.08 -17.68 18.10
CA ALA A 217 0.82 -16.97 19.00
C ALA A 217 0.93 -17.68 20.37
N LEU A 218 -0.18 -18.11 20.95
CA LEU A 218 -0.20 -18.88 22.20
C LEU A 218 0.50 -20.22 22.06
N PHE A 219 0.30 -20.91 20.94
CA PHE A 219 0.99 -22.17 20.65
C PHE A 219 2.51 -21.95 20.55
N MET A 220 2.94 -20.92 19.86
CA MET A 220 4.37 -20.59 19.72
C MET A 220 5.02 -20.16 21.03
N THR A 221 4.26 -19.56 21.95
CA THR A 221 4.76 -19.16 23.29
C THR A 221 4.62 -20.27 24.34
N GLY A 222 4.02 -21.42 23.99
CA GLY A 222 3.85 -22.57 24.90
C GLY A 222 2.79 -22.37 25.98
N HIS A 223 1.90 -21.41 25.82
CA HIS A 223 0.79 -21.17 26.75
C HIS A 223 -0.41 -22.10 26.45
N LYS A 224 -1.15 -22.47 27.52
CA LYS A 224 -2.38 -23.25 27.34
C LYS A 224 -3.44 -22.44 26.60
N LEU A 225 -4.07 -23.05 25.61
CA LEU A 225 -5.16 -22.43 24.85
C LEU A 225 -6.39 -22.21 25.75
N PRO A 226 -6.90 -20.97 25.90
CA PRO A 226 -8.16 -20.74 26.57
C PRO A 226 -9.30 -21.31 25.74
N GLY A 227 -10.15 -22.16 26.38
CA GLY A 227 -11.21 -22.92 25.67
C GLY A 227 -12.22 -22.08 24.88
N GLY A 228 -12.38 -20.78 25.21
CA GLY A 228 -13.26 -19.87 24.49
C GLY A 228 -12.76 -19.44 23.11
N ILE A 229 -11.44 -19.45 22.87
CA ILE A 229 -10.86 -19.06 21.57
C ILE A 229 -10.92 -20.21 20.56
N VAL A 230 -11.02 -21.44 21.02
CA VAL A 230 -11.12 -22.65 20.15
C VAL A 230 -12.52 -22.81 19.55
N LEU A 231 -13.52 -22.10 20.10
CA LEU A 231 -14.93 -22.18 19.68
C LEU A 231 -15.34 -21.05 18.71
N CYS A 232 -14.48 -20.09 18.42
CA CYS A 232 -14.68 -19.06 17.39
C CYS A 232 -14.06 -19.47 16.06
#